data_6769af9ae5304f7093a422e7ac96ad1b
#
_entry.id   6769af9ae5304f7093a422e7ac96ad1b
#
_cell.length_a   1.000
_cell.length_b   1.000
_cell.length_c   1.000
_cell.angle_alpha   90.00
_cell.angle_beta   90.00
_cell.angle_gamma   90.00
#
_symmetry.space_group_name_H-M   'P 1'
#
loop_
_entity.id
_entity.type
_entity.pdbx_description
1 polymer ?
#
loop_
_entity_poly.entity_id
_entity_poly.type
_entity_poly.pdbx_seq_one_letter_code
_entity_poly.pdbx_strand_id
1 'polypeptide(L)'
;MRRVWLALLAFLGVACITAAIAIPAFLVPQLRVVPLDLDITSVASTVPADGSAGERFPAVIFDRCSVSQPKARTLDAHLTQQRRSVIIEPSDKRQATLQSAQTVQIDRIRDADGKETDPPAPRADGDLKCDDGLLTATIDRVSVNRKTSVPNGTVSALQLEAAPEGVNVKDVSVQLPDRKGFQYKFGFNVKKRSYLYYDLNTRQDQPAKYVGEKTFNGVKTYEFVSEVPETDLSSLPNAQGEACLLYTSDAADE
;
A
#
# COMPACT_ATOMS: atom_id res chain seq x y z
N MET A 1 21.35 -50.53 -31.10
CA MET A 1 21.38 -49.81 -29.78
C MET A 1 22.13 -48.50 -29.87
N ARG A 2 23.40 -48.43 -30.27
CA ARG A 2 24.22 -47.17 -30.30
C ARG A 2 23.58 -46.04 -31.13
N ARG A 3 22.98 -46.31 -32.29
CA ARG A 3 22.32 -45.30 -33.14
C ARG A 3 21.05 -44.69 -32.50
N VAL A 4 20.30 -45.48 -31.74
CA VAL A 4 19.10 -45.02 -31.01
C VAL A 4 19.51 -44.07 -29.88
N TRP A 5 20.56 -44.43 -29.14
CA TRP A 5 21.09 -43.55 -28.08
C TRP A 5 21.61 -42.23 -28.62
N LEU A 6 22.31 -42.23 -29.76
CA LEU A 6 22.78 -40.99 -30.41
C LEU A 6 21.62 -40.13 -30.90
N ALA A 7 20.57 -40.74 -31.43
CA ALA A 7 19.37 -40.00 -31.84
C ALA A 7 18.63 -39.39 -30.67
N LEU A 8 18.51 -40.12 -29.55
CA LEU A 8 17.93 -39.59 -28.30
C LEU A 8 18.75 -38.43 -27.72
N LEU A 9 20.08 -38.55 -27.71
CA LEU A 9 20.93 -37.47 -27.21
C LEU A 9 20.85 -36.23 -28.13
N ALA A 10 20.82 -36.41 -29.43
CA ALA A 10 20.66 -35.31 -30.39
C ALA A 10 19.29 -34.63 -30.19
N PHE A 11 18.23 -35.40 -30.08
CA PHE A 11 16.88 -34.86 -29.81
C PHE A 11 16.84 -34.08 -28.48
N LEU A 12 17.40 -34.64 -27.41
CA LEU A 12 17.46 -33.95 -26.11
C LEU A 12 18.27 -32.65 -26.19
N GLY A 13 19.41 -32.68 -26.89
CA GLY A 13 20.22 -31.49 -27.10
C GLY A 13 19.48 -30.38 -27.85
N VAL A 14 18.78 -30.71 -28.95
CA VAL A 14 17.95 -29.75 -29.68
C VAL A 14 16.80 -29.24 -28.81
N ALA A 15 16.12 -30.10 -28.06
CA ALA A 15 15.05 -29.70 -27.15
C ALA A 15 15.54 -28.74 -26.06
N CYS A 16 16.70 -29.00 -25.45
CA CYS A 16 17.30 -28.11 -24.46
C CYS A 16 17.67 -26.74 -25.06
N ILE A 17 18.28 -26.72 -26.25
CA ILE A 17 18.62 -25.45 -26.94
C ILE A 17 17.34 -24.67 -27.26
N THR A 18 16.33 -25.34 -27.80
CA THR A 18 15.04 -24.71 -28.09
C THR A 18 14.40 -24.13 -26.84
N ALA A 19 14.37 -24.89 -25.75
CA ALA A 19 13.85 -24.41 -24.47
C ALA A 19 14.64 -23.23 -23.90
N ALA A 20 15.98 -23.29 -23.98
CA ALA A 20 16.87 -22.21 -23.53
C ALA A 20 16.61 -20.87 -24.27
N ILE A 21 16.15 -20.92 -25.51
CA ILE A 21 15.81 -19.73 -26.30
C ILE A 21 14.32 -19.37 -26.08
N ALA A 22 13.43 -20.35 -26.16
CA ALA A 22 11.98 -20.11 -26.12
C ALA A 22 11.49 -19.61 -24.75
N ILE A 23 12.04 -20.14 -23.66
CA ILE A 23 11.62 -19.73 -22.30
C ILE A 23 11.87 -18.23 -22.06
N PRO A 24 13.10 -17.70 -22.20
CA PRO A 24 13.34 -16.26 -21.95
C PRO A 24 12.70 -15.35 -23.01
N ALA A 25 12.60 -15.80 -24.28
CA ALA A 25 12.08 -14.96 -25.35
C ALA A 25 10.55 -14.87 -25.40
N PHE A 26 9.85 -15.94 -25.06
CA PHE A 26 8.39 -16.02 -25.20
C PHE A 26 7.69 -16.23 -23.86
N LEU A 27 8.12 -17.19 -23.03
CA LEU A 27 7.39 -17.54 -21.81
C LEU A 27 7.56 -16.49 -20.73
N VAL A 28 8.79 -16.07 -20.43
CA VAL A 28 9.07 -15.09 -19.37
C VAL A 28 8.34 -13.76 -19.58
N PRO A 29 8.28 -13.15 -20.79
CA PRO A 29 7.52 -11.93 -21.00
C PRO A 29 6.01 -12.08 -20.81
N GLN A 30 5.46 -13.26 -21.04
CA GLN A 30 4.04 -13.55 -20.81
C GLN A 30 3.70 -13.71 -19.32
N LEU A 31 4.66 -14.20 -18.53
CA LEU A 31 4.50 -14.37 -17.09
C LEU A 31 4.77 -13.07 -16.30
N ARG A 32 5.40 -12.08 -16.91
CA ARG A 32 5.63 -10.76 -16.30
C ARG A 32 4.38 -9.88 -16.37
N VAL A 33 3.36 -10.29 -15.67
CA VAL A 33 2.07 -9.59 -15.58
C VAL A 33 1.58 -9.64 -14.14
N VAL A 34 0.69 -8.73 -13.76
CA VAL A 34 -0.01 -8.82 -12.47
C VAL A 34 -0.84 -10.11 -12.46
N PRO A 35 -0.62 -11.03 -11.52
CA PRO A 35 -1.38 -12.28 -11.45
C PRO A 35 -2.86 -11.99 -11.09
N LEU A 36 -3.78 -12.80 -11.60
CA LEU A 36 -5.22 -12.63 -11.32
C LEU A 36 -5.67 -13.34 -10.04
N ASP A 37 -4.84 -14.19 -9.50
CA ASP A 37 -5.03 -14.94 -8.26
C ASP A 37 -4.29 -14.31 -7.06
N LEU A 38 -3.91 -13.02 -7.18
CA LEU A 38 -3.20 -12.32 -6.13
C LEU A 38 -4.10 -12.17 -4.89
N ASP A 39 -3.64 -12.70 -3.77
CA ASP A 39 -4.20 -12.49 -2.43
C ASP A 39 -3.02 -12.41 -1.45
N ILE A 40 -2.66 -11.21 -1.06
CA ILE A 40 -1.49 -10.94 -0.22
C ILE A 40 -1.95 -10.15 1.01
N THR A 41 -1.59 -10.66 2.18
CA THR A 41 -1.73 -9.93 3.44
C THR A 41 -0.35 -9.56 3.94
N SER A 42 -0.14 -8.29 4.23
CA SER A 42 1.05 -7.77 4.89
C SER A 42 0.67 -7.13 6.23
N VAL A 43 1.52 -7.33 7.21
CA VAL A 43 1.39 -6.74 8.55
C VAL A 43 2.69 -6.04 8.88
N ALA A 44 2.59 -4.81 9.33
CA ALA A 44 3.72 -4.00 9.77
C ALA A 44 3.38 -3.35 11.10
N SER A 45 4.33 -3.36 12.02
CA SER A 45 4.22 -2.65 13.30
C SER A 45 5.10 -1.41 13.28
N THR A 46 4.74 -0.40 14.06
CA THR A 46 5.58 0.79 14.21
C THR A 46 6.92 0.43 14.85
N VAL A 47 7.97 1.04 14.33
CA VAL A 47 9.33 0.98 14.87
C VAL A 47 9.80 2.41 15.16
N PRO A 48 10.76 2.60 16.08
CA PRO A 48 11.36 3.91 16.31
C PRO A 48 11.99 4.46 15.02
N ALA A 49 11.95 5.78 14.82
CA ALA A 49 12.52 6.44 13.64
C ALA A 49 14.02 6.18 13.46
N ASP A 50 14.75 5.97 14.55
CA ASP A 50 16.19 5.62 14.55
C ASP A 50 16.45 4.12 14.34
N GLY A 51 15.39 3.30 14.17
CA GLY A 51 15.48 1.86 14.00
C GLY A 51 15.92 1.11 15.26
N SER A 52 15.96 1.76 16.42
CA SER A 52 16.35 1.11 17.68
C SER A 52 15.34 0.02 18.06
N ALA A 53 15.85 -1.07 18.63
CA ALA A 53 14.99 -2.13 19.16
C ALA A 53 14.59 -1.82 20.61
N GLY A 54 13.33 -2.13 20.96
CA GLY A 54 12.87 -2.15 22.35
C GLY A 54 12.00 -0.98 22.80
N GLU A 55 11.80 0.07 21.97
CA GLU A 55 10.81 1.09 22.26
C GLU A 55 9.39 0.49 22.20
N ARG A 56 8.64 0.63 23.29
CA ARG A 56 7.28 0.07 23.39
C ARG A 56 6.22 0.96 22.76
N PHE A 57 6.49 2.26 22.61
CA PHE A 57 5.57 3.29 22.15
C PHE A 57 6.25 4.19 21.12
N PRO A 58 6.63 3.64 19.94
CA PRO A 58 7.43 4.38 18.96
C PRO A 58 6.62 5.42 18.16
N ALA A 59 5.30 5.49 18.35
CA ALA A 59 4.44 6.43 17.66
C ALA A 59 3.79 7.41 18.65
N VAL A 60 3.55 8.63 18.18
CA VAL A 60 2.72 9.62 18.88
C VAL A 60 1.45 9.82 18.08
N ILE A 61 0.30 9.62 18.69
CA ILE A 61 -1.01 9.79 18.07
C ILE A 61 -1.81 10.89 18.75
N PHE A 62 -2.78 11.42 18.01
CA PHE A 62 -3.73 12.36 18.56
C PHE A 62 -4.79 11.65 19.39
N ASP A 63 -5.06 12.14 20.61
CA ASP A 63 -6.16 11.65 21.44
C ASP A 63 -7.49 12.19 20.88
N ARG A 64 -8.19 11.36 20.10
CA ARG A 64 -9.47 11.73 19.48
C ARG A 64 -10.53 12.13 20.51
N CYS A 65 -10.48 11.58 21.72
CA CYS A 65 -11.41 11.95 22.79
C CYS A 65 -11.13 13.36 23.37
N SER A 66 -9.97 13.94 23.07
CA SER A 66 -9.62 15.29 23.51
C SER A 66 -10.10 16.41 22.57
N VAL A 67 -10.69 16.09 21.41
CA VAL A 67 -11.16 17.09 20.44
C VAL A 67 -12.16 18.08 21.03
N SER A 68 -13.05 17.60 21.90
CA SER A 68 -14.06 18.43 22.58
C SER A 68 -13.53 19.16 23.81
N GLN A 69 -12.25 18.98 24.17
CA GLN A 69 -11.63 19.59 25.33
C GLN A 69 -10.93 20.92 24.96
N PRO A 70 -10.73 21.84 25.89
CA PRO A 70 -10.05 23.12 25.63
C PRO A 70 -8.62 22.98 25.10
N LYS A 71 -7.99 21.82 25.34
CA LYS A 71 -6.63 21.51 24.86
C LYS A 71 -6.59 20.10 24.32
N ALA A 72 -6.22 20.00 23.05
CA ALA A 72 -5.94 18.73 22.41
C ALA A 72 -4.73 18.03 23.06
N ARG A 73 -4.78 16.70 23.16
CA ARG A 73 -3.74 15.86 23.76
C ARG A 73 -3.20 14.87 22.76
N THR A 74 -1.99 14.42 23.02
CA THR A 74 -1.36 13.31 22.32
C THR A 74 -1.14 12.13 23.25
N LEU A 75 -1.06 10.94 22.70
CA LEU A 75 -0.79 9.69 23.38
C LEU A 75 0.41 9.01 22.72
N ASP A 76 1.28 8.44 23.51
CA ASP A 76 2.31 7.54 23.00
C ASP A 76 1.65 6.19 22.67
N ALA A 77 1.99 5.62 21.52
CA ALA A 77 1.31 4.45 21.01
C ALA A 77 2.24 3.43 20.35
N HIS A 78 1.78 2.19 20.33
CA HIS A 78 2.27 1.18 19.40
C HIS A 78 1.14 0.84 18.43
N LEU A 79 1.43 0.87 17.14
CA LEU A 79 0.45 0.69 16.07
C LEU A 79 0.80 -0.53 15.24
N THR A 80 -0.23 -1.21 14.75
CA THR A 80 -0.09 -2.26 13.73
C THR A 80 -0.93 -1.88 12.52
N GLN A 81 -0.28 -1.86 11.35
CA GLN A 81 -0.93 -1.74 10.07
C GLN A 81 -1.10 -3.12 9.45
N GLN A 82 -2.31 -3.43 9.03
CA GLN A 82 -2.59 -4.60 8.20
C GLN A 82 -3.11 -4.16 6.86
N ARG A 83 -2.58 -4.76 5.78
CA ARG A 83 -3.05 -4.54 4.41
C ARG A 83 -3.30 -5.87 3.73
N ARG A 84 -4.50 -6.06 3.20
CA ARG A 84 -4.83 -7.18 2.32
C ARG A 84 -5.13 -6.66 0.93
N SER A 85 -4.40 -7.17 -0.05
CA SER A 85 -4.57 -6.82 -1.47
C SER A 85 -5.02 -8.04 -2.25
N VAL A 86 -6.16 -7.94 -2.92
CA VAL A 86 -6.77 -9.00 -3.71
C VAL A 86 -7.14 -8.48 -5.09
N ILE A 87 -7.28 -9.39 -6.06
CA ILE A 87 -7.85 -9.06 -7.37
C ILE A 87 -9.36 -9.29 -7.32
N ILE A 88 -10.10 -8.32 -7.82
CA ILE A 88 -11.56 -8.36 -7.96
C ILE A 88 -11.98 -8.09 -9.41
N GLU A 89 -13.25 -8.30 -9.72
CA GLU A 89 -13.81 -7.88 -11.02
C GLU A 89 -14.02 -6.33 -11.08
N PRO A 90 -13.89 -5.73 -12.29
CA PRO A 90 -13.61 -6.35 -13.58
C PRO A 90 -12.13 -6.62 -13.79
N SER A 91 -11.76 -7.85 -14.10
CA SER A 91 -10.39 -8.26 -14.40
C SER A 91 -10.36 -9.22 -15.57
N ASP A 92 -9.31 -9.14 -16.41
CA ASP A 92 -9.17 -9.96 -17.61
C ASP A 92 -7.70 -10.18 -18.01
N LYS A 93 -7.45 -10.62 -19.23
CA LYS A 93 -6.08 -10.84 -19.74
C LYS A 93 -5.23 -9.55 -19.84
N ARG A 94 -5.84 -8.36 -19.87
CA ARG A 94 -5.18 -7.07 -20.10
C ARG A 94 -5.14 -6.21 -18.84
N GLN A 95 -6.19 -6.27 -18.02
CA GLN A 95 -6.34 -5.48 -16.80
C GLN A 95 -6.53 -6.35 -15.57
N ALA A 96 -6.13 -5.81 -14.43
CA ALA A 96 -6.44 -6.36 -13.12
C ALA A 96 -6.98 -5.23 -12.23
N THR A 97 -8.07 -5.46 -11.54
CA THR A 97 -8.60 -4.54 -10.55
C THR A 97 -8.13 -5.00 -9.18
N LEU A 98 -7.25 -4.21 -8.58
CA LEU A 98 -6.77 -4.44 -7.22
C LEU A 98 -7.75 -3.81 -6.24
N GLN A 99 -8.13 -4.56 -5.22
CA GLN A 99 -8.76 -4.05 -4.01
C GLN A 99 -7.77 -4.20 -2.87
N SER A 100 -7.39 -3.10 -2.24
CA SER A 100 -6.49 -3.06 -1.11
C SER A 100 -7.24 -2.54 0.12
N ALA A 101 -7.58 -3.43 1.03
CA ALA A 101 -8.14 -3.08 2.33
C ALA A 101 -6.98 -2.86 3.32
N GLN A 102 -6.96 -1.71 3.98
CA GLN A 102 -5.94 -1.35 4.95
C GLN A 102 -6.58 -0.91 6.25
N THR A 103 -6.04 -1.39 7.35
CA THR A 103 -6.38 -0.93 8.71
C THR A 103 -5.14 -0.51 9.45
N VAL A 104 -5.26 0.50 10.30
CA VAL A 104 -4.25 0.87 11.30
C VAL A 104 -4.91 0.77 12.66
N GLN A 105 -4.34 -0.06 13.52
CA GLN A 105 -4.87 -0.35 14.84
C GLN A 105 -3.87 0.07 15.91
N ILE A 106 -4.41 0.54 17.02
CA ILE A 106 -3.66 0.82 18.24
C ILE A 106 -3.57 -0.49 19.03
N ASP A 107 -2.36 -1.00 19.24
CA ASP A 107 -2.16 -2.21 20.06
C ASP A 107 -2.11 -1.85 21.54
N ARG A 108 -1.51 -0.71 21.87
CA ARG A 108 -1.40 -0.18 23.24
C ARG A 108 -1.14 1.32 23.21
N ILE A 109 -1.52 1.98 24.28
CA ILE A 109 -1.32 3.41 24.50
C ILE A 109 -0.73 3.69 25.87
N ARG A 110 -0.02 4.81 25.97
CA ARG A 110 0.45 5.39 27.21
C ARG A 110 0.05 6.87 27.25
N ASP A 111 -0.63 7.27 28.30
CA ASP A 111 -1.03 8.65 28.50
C ASP A 111 0.12 9.54 29.03
N ALA A 112 -0.14 10.83 29.17
CA ALA A 112 0.84 11.80 29.68
C ALA A 112 1.27 11.53 31.14
N ASP A 113 0.46 10.79 31.91
CA ASP A 113 0.75 10.39 33.27
C ASP A 113 1.57 9.09 33.35
N GLY A 114 1.91 8.53 32.20
CA GLY A 114 2.68 7.29 32.07
C GLY A 114 1.87 6.01 32.25
N LYS A 115 0.55 6.11 32.33
CA LYS A 115 -0.33 4.95 32.47
C LYS A 115 -0.51 4.25 31.13
N GLU A 116 -0.19 2.97 31.09
CA GLU A 116 -0.39 2.11 29.92
C GLU A 116 -1.78 1.47 29.97
N THR A 117 -2.46 1.46 28.82
CA THR A 117 -3.74 0.79 28.65
C THR A 117 -3.84 0.18 27.26
N ASP A 118 -4.52 -0.96 27.16
CA ASP A 118 -4.89 -1.51 25.87
C ASP A 118 -6.19 -0.83 25.41
N PRO A 119 -6.28 -0.38 24.16
CA PRO A 119 -7.51 0.18 23.62
C PRO A 119 -8.57 -0.92 23.49
N PRO A 120 -9.86 -0.56 23.59
CA PRO A 120 -10.93 -1.52 23.33
C PRO A 120 -10.87 -2.02 21.88
N ALA A 121 -11.34 -3.24 21.67
CA ALA A 121 -11.45 -3.79 20.33
C ALA A 121 -12.46 -2.99 19.49
N PRO A 122 -12.22 -2.80 18.19
CA PRO A 122 -13.17 -2.16 17.29
C PRO A 122 -14.50 -2.92 17.29
N ARG A 123 -15.60 -2.18 17.21
CA ARG A 123 -16.93 -2.78 17.14
C ARG A 123 -17.22 -3.34 15.76
N ALA A 124 -17.99 -4.42 15.73
CA ALA A 124 -18.39 -5.08 14.49
C ALA A 124 -19.41 -4.25 13.65
N ASP A 125 -20.12 -3.32 14.27
CA ASP A 125 -21.13 -2.46 13.65
C ASP A 125 -20.56 -1.24 12.91
N GLY A 126 -19.25 -1.03 12.96
CA GLY A 126 -18.56 0.04 12.23
C GLY A 126 -18.64 1.42 12.90
N ASP A 127 -19.37 1.57 13.99
CA ASP A 127 -19.43 2.82 14.76
C ASP A 127 -18.14 2.99 15.56
N LEU A 128 -17.24 3.88 15.10
CA LEU A 128 -16.02 4.22 15.82
C LEU A 128 -16.32 5.20 16.95
N LYS A 129 -15.94 4.79 18.16
CA LYS A 129 -15.83 5.71 19.29
C LYS A 129 -14.46 6.35 19.33
N CYS A 130 -14.36 7.49 20.02
CA CYS A 130 -13.10 8.21 20.12
C CYS A 130 -12.00 7.39 20.81
N ASP A 131 -12.34 6.42 21.67
CA ASP A 131 -11.44 5.56 22.42
C ASP A 131 -11.20 4.19 21.77
N ASP A 132 -11.83 3.89 20.61
CA ASP A 132 -11.62 2.63 19.89
C ASP A 132 -10.18 2.46 19.42
N GLY A 133 -9.71 1.21 19.36
CA GLY A 133 -8.38 0.87 18.89
C GLY A 133 -8.19 1.02 17.38
N LEU A 134 -9.25 1.12 16.59
CA LEU A 134 -9.14 1.32 15.15
C LEU A 134 -8.92 2.80 14.81
N LEU A 135 -7.73 3.14 14.30
CA LEU A 135 -7.42 4.51 13.85
C LEU A 135 -7.99 4.80 12.48
N THR A 136 -7.72 3.93 11.53
CA THR A 136 -8.19 4.08 10.15
C THR A 136 -8.57 2.73 9.56
N ALA A 137 -9.56 2.73 8.68
CA ALA A 137 -9.87 1.61 7.81
C ALA A 137 -10.24 2.17 6.44
N THR A 138 -9.61 1.67 5.39
CA THR A 138 -9.83 2.13 4.02
C THR A 138 -9.87 0.96 3.06
N ILE A 139 -10.66 1.09 1.99
CA ILE A 139 -10.61 0.18 0.85
C ILE A 139 -10.33 1.02 -0.39
N ASP A 140 -9.15 0.82 -0.97
CA ASP A 140 -8.80 1.40 -2.25
C ASP A 140 -9.03 0.38 -3.37
N ARG A 141 -9.65 0.83 -4.47
CA ARG A 141 -9.88 0.03 -5.67
C ARG A 141 -9.30 0.74 -6.88
N VAL A 142 -8.41 0.08 -7.57
CA VAL A 142 -7.77 0.61 -8.78
C VAL A 142 -7.60 -0.47 -9.83
N SER A 143 -8.09 -0.21 -11.04
CA SER A 143 -7.79 -1.06 -12.19
C SER A 143 -6.51 -0.60 -12.87
N VAL A 144 -5.64 -1.56 -13.18
CA VAL A 144 -4.33 -1.33 -13.78
C VAL A 144 -4.13 -2.20 -15.02
N ASN A 145 -3.30 -1.74 -15.93
CA ASN A 145 -2.80 -2.59 -16.99
C ASN A 145 -1.87 -3.66 -16.40
N ARG A 146 -2.13 -4.93 -16.65
CA ARG A 146 -1.40 -6.05 -16.03
C ARG A 146 0.09 -6.09 -16.37
N LYS A 147 0.50 -5.60 -17.54
CA LYS A 147 1.92 -5.58 -17.97
C LYS A 147 2.68 -4.40 -17.39
N THR A 148 2.06 -3.22 -17.38
CA THR A 148 2.73 -1.97 -17.01
C THR A 148 2.46 -1.53 -15.59
N SER A 149 1.46 -2.10 -14.92
CA SER A 149 0.95 -1.70 -13.59
C SER A 149 0.43 -0.26 -13.53
N VAL A 150 0.26 0.42 -14.67
CA VAL A 150 -0.27 1.78 -14.73
C VAL A 150 -1.79 1.74 -14.60
N PRO A 151 -2.40 2.63 -13.81
CA PRO A 151 -3.85 2.78 -13.75
C PRO A 151 -4.46 3.01 -15.13
N ASN A 152 -5.61 2.41 -15.40
CA ASN A 152 -6.29 2.52 -16.70
C ASN A 152 -7.64 3.24 -16.63
N GLY A 153 -8.05 3.69 -15.44
CA GLY A 153 -9.26 4.47 -15.22
C GLY A 153 -10.58 3.69 -15.21
N THR A 154 -10.57 2.37 -15.47
CA THR A 154 -11.81 1.57 -15.47
C THR A 154 -12.45 1.53 -14.09
N VAL A 155 -11.66 1.34 -13.04
CA VAL A 155 -12.07 1.47 -11.63
C VAL A 155 -11.03 2.32 -10.93
N SER A 156 -11.45 3.31 -10.18
CA SER A 156 -10.56 4.13 -9.35
C SER A 156 -11.38 4.79 -8.24
N ALA A 157 -11.43 4.17 -7.07
CA ALA A 157 -12.25 4.63 -5.96
C ALA A 157 -11.59 4.34 -4.62
N LEU A 158 -11.71 5.28 -3.70
CA LEU A 158 -11.30 5.15 -2.31
C LEU A 158 -12.54 5.18 -1.41
N GLN A 159 -12.70 4.17 -0.57
CA GLN A 159 -13.77 4.06 0.39
C GLN A 159 -13.18 4.07 1.80
N LEU A 160 -13.75 4.90 2.66
CA LEU A 160 -13.44 4.91 4.08
C LEU A 160 -14.42 3.97 4.79
N GLU A 161 -13.90 2.93 5.40
CA GLU A 161 -14.70 1.96 6.17
C GLU A 161 -14.94 2.46 7.60
N ALA A 162 -14.01 3.23 8.15
CA ALA A 162 -14.10 3.82 9.47
C ALA A 162 -14.79 5.20 9.37
N ALA A 163 -16.08 5.22 9.15
CA ALA A 163 -16.86 6.45 9.19
C ALA A 163 -17.21 6.81 10.64
N PRO A 164 -17.22 8.10 11.02
CA PRO A 164 -17.75 8.54 12.31
C PRO A 164 -19.19 8.11 12.53
N GLU A 165 -19.61 8.06 13.79
CA GLU A 165 -20.98 7.70 14.15
C GLU A 165 -22.01 8.58 13.40
N GLY A 166 -23.01 7.92 12.80
CA GLY A 166 -24.06 8.59 12.04
C GLY A 166 -23.72 8.96 10.59
N VAL A 167 -22.50 8.68 10.14
CA VAL A 167 -22.09 8.93 8.75
C VAL A 167 -22.20 7.64 7.92
N ASN A 168 -22.90 7.73 6.77
CA ASN A 168 -22.98 6.62 5.86
C ASN A 168 -21.63 6.44 5.13
N VAL A 169 -21.05 5.24 5.18
CA VAL A 169 -19.77 4.91 4.52
C VAL A 169 -19.76 5.28 3.03
N LYS A 170 -20.89 5.19 2.34
CA LYS A 170 -21.00 5.60 0.92
C LYS A 170 -20.78 7.08 0.71
N ASP A 171 -21.17 7.91 1.68
CA ASP A 171 -21.05 9.37 1.58
C ASP A 171 -19.60 9.84 1.77
N VAL A 172 -18.74 8.98 2.38
CA VAL A 172 -17.30 9.23 2.57
C VAL A 172 -16.43 8.53 1.53
N SER A 173 -17.03 7.88 0.54
CA SER A 173 -16.32 7.26 -0.57
C SER A 173 -16.15 8.26 -1.71
N VAL A 174 -14.97 8.22 -2.35
CA VAL A 174 -14.61 9.16 -3.41
C VAL A 174 -14.11 8.43 -4.66
N GLN A 175 -14.52 8.94 -5.83
CA GLN A 175 -13.97 8.52 -7.12
C GLN A 175 -12.68 9.30 -7.40
N LEU A 176 -11.66 8.63 -7.93
CA LEU A 176 -10.34 9.17 -8.20
C LEU A 176 -9.96 8.98 -9.68
N PRO A 177 -10.69 9.63 -10.63
CA PRO A 177 -10.59 9.32 -12.06
C PRO A 177 -9.24 9.66 -12.68
N ASP A 178 -8.52 10.64 -12.13
CA ASP A 178 -7.30 11.21 -12.73
C ASP A 178 -6.01 10.52 -12.27
N ARG A 179 -6.10 9.42 -11.54
CA ARG A 179 -4.96 8.66 -11.05
C ARG A 179 -4.12 8.10 -12.21
N LYS A 180 -2.81 8.43 -12.23
CA LYS A 180 -1.83 8.00 -13.24
C LYS A 180 -0.63 7.31 -12.63
N GLY A 181 -0.27 7.66 -11.41
CA GLY A 181 0.88 7.12 -10.70
C GLY A 181 0.72 5.66 -10.28
N PHE A 182 1.86 4.98 -10.13
CA PHE A 182 1.89 3.67 -9.48
C PHE A 182 1.42 3.79 -8.03
N GLN A 183 0.77 2.74 -7.54
CA GLN A 183 0.22 2.75 -6.18
C GLN A 183 0.85 1.66 -5.32
N TYR A 184 0.68 0.40 -5.68
CA TYR A 184 1.07 -0.75 -4.87
C TYR A 184 2.30 -1.45 -5.40
N LYS A 185 2.62 -1.26 -6.67
CA LYS A 185 3.69 -1.95 -7.35
C LYS A 185 4.09 -1.19 -8.60
N PHE A 186 5.38 -1.02 -8.79
CA PHE A 186 5.92 -0.63 -10.09
C PHE A 186 5.71 -1.75 -11.12
N GLY A 187 5.62 -1.37 -12.38
CA GLY A 187 5.59 -2.31 -13.48
C GLY A 187 6.85 -3.16 -13.57
N PHE A 188 6.78 -4.23 -14.35
CA PHE A 188 7.98 -5.01 -14.66
C PHE A 188 8.94 -4.20 -15.53
N ASN A 189 10.26 -4.45 -15.43
CA ASN A 189 11.32 -3.78 -16.17
C ASN A 189 11.38 -2.25 -15.93
N VAL A 190 11.23 -1.84 -14.69
CA VAL A 190 11.45 -0.47 -14.25
C VAL A 190 12.83 0.02 -14.70
N LYS A 191 12.90 1.24 -15.21
CA LYS A 191 14.12 1.88 -15.67
C LYS A 191 14.57 2.96 -14.68
N LYS A 192 15.84 3.36 -14.77
CA LYS A 192 16.45 4.42 -13.97
C LYS A 192 15.96 5.80 -14.45
N ARG A 193 14.69 6.10 -14.21
CA ARG A 193 14.05 7.40 -14.55
C ARG A 193 12.93 7.68 -13.57
N SER A 194 12.51 8.91 -13.44
CA SER A 194 11.34 9.29 -12.62
C SER A 194 10.05 8.66 -13.15
N TYR A 195 9.17 8.34 -12.22
CA TYR A 195 7.82 7.84 -12.45
C TYR A 195 6.84 8.68 -11.64
N LEU A 196 5.54 8.52 -11.89
CA LEU A 196 4.52 9.04 -11.00
C LEU A 196 4.15 7.96 -9.98
N TYR A 197 4.04 8.37 -8.74
CA TYR A 197 3.50 7.59 -7.63
C TYR A 197 2.23 8.28 -7.16
N TYR A 198 1.17 7.52 -6.92
CA TYR A 198 -0.08 8.09 -6.43
C TYR A 198 -0.14 8.00 -4.90
N ASP A 199 -0.15 9.14 -4.23
CA ASP A 199 -0.34 9.20 -2.79
C ASP A 199 -1.83 9.23 -2.44
N LEU A 200 -2.29 8.23 -1.68
CA LEU A 200 -3.69 8.11 -1.27
C LEU A 200 -4.11 9.14 -0.23
N ASN A 201 -3.18 9.62 0.59
CA ASN A 201 -3.51 10.58 1.64
C ASN A 201 -3.83 11.95 1.03
N THR A 202 -2.95 12.44 0.15
CA THR A 202 -3.16 13.70 -0.58
C THR A 202 -4.00 13.54 -1.84
N ARG A 203 -4.26 12.29 -2.26
CA ARG A 203 -5.02 11.94 -3.49
C ARG A 203 -4.43 12.58 -4.74
N GLN A 204 -3.11 12.64 -4.82
CA GLN A 204 -2.39 13.29 -5.91
C GLN A 204 -1.28 12.39 -6.47
N ASP A 205 -0.97 12.58 -7.75
CA ASP A 205 0.20 12.00 -8.38
C ASP A 205 1.45 12.79 -7.98
N GLN A 206 2.42 12.14 -7.36
CA GLN A 206 3.70 12.71 -6.96
C GLN A 206 4.85 12.13 -7.80
N PRO A 207 5.89 12.91 -8.12
CA PRO A 207 7.05 12.38 -8.82
C PRO A 207 7.90 11.50 -7.89
N ALA A 208 8.04 10.23 -8.24
CA ALA A 208 9.02 9.33 -7.64
C ALA A 208 10.31 9.39 -8.45
N LYS A 209 11.33 10.07 -7.91
CA LYS A 209 12.63 10.30 -8.57
C LYS A 209 13.56 9.11 -8.33
N TYR A 210 14.22 8.63 -9.40
CA TYR A 210 15.28 7.63 -9.25
C TYR A 210 16.50 8.28 -8.58
N VAL A 211 16.96 7.70 -7.48
CA VAL A 211 18.11 8.22 -6.72
C VAL A 211 19.31 7.29 -6.71
N GLY A 212 19.10 5.98 -6.92
CA GLY A 212 20.23 5.06 -6.90
C GLY A 212 19.87 3.58 -6.97
N GLU A 213 20.86 2.76 -6.69
CA GLU A 213 20.74 1.32 -6.52
C GLU A 213 21.09 0.95 -5.07
N LYS A 214 20.26 0.11 -4.48
CA LYS A 214 20.53 -0.50 -3.16
C LYS A 214 20.51 -2.01 -3.28
N THR A 215 21.22 -2.68 -2.39
CA THR A 215 21.15 -4.13 -2.25
C THR A 215 20.33 -4.44 -1.00
N PHE A 216 19.19 -5.08 -1.19
CA PHE A 216 18.30 -5.51 -0.12
C PHE A 216 18.23 -7.04 -0.11
N ASN A 217 18.61 -7.67 1.01
CA ASN A 217 18.66 -9.14 1.17
C ASN A 217 19.38 -9.85 -0.01
N GLY A 218 20.51 -9.28 -0.48
CA GLY A 218 21.28 -9.84 -1.60
C GLY A 218 20.72 -9.56 -3.00
N VAL A 219 19.58 -8.89 -3.11
CA VAL A 219 18.94 -8.51 -4.38
C VAL A 219 19.25 -7.05 -4.69
N LYS A 220 19.76 -6.77 -5.90
CA LYS A 220 19.92 -5.39 -6.39
C LYS A 220 18.56 -4.79 -6.71
N THR A 221 18.26 -3.67 -6.09
CA THR A 221 17.01 -2.91 -6.25
C THR A 221 17.30 -1.49 -6.73
N TYR A 222 16.30 -0.85 -7.32
CA TYR A 222 16.34 0.58 -7.62
C TYR A 222 15.62 1.34 -6.53
N GLU A 223 16.23 2.42 -6.09
CA GLU A 223 15.68 3.33 -5.11
C GLU A 223 15.00 4.51 -5.80
N PHE A 224 13.78 4.79 -5.36
CA PHE A 224 13.00 5.94 -5.80
C PHE A 224 12.53 6.71 -4.57
N VAL A 225 12.66 8.02 -4.61
CA VAL A 225 12.19 8.92 -3.56
C VAL A 225 11.05 9.75 -4.10
N SER A 226 9.96 9.81 -3.35
CA SER A 226 8.82 10.68 -3.60
C SER A 226 8.63 11.59 -2.40
N GLU A 227 8.72 12.88 -2.64
CA GLU A 227 8.47 13.93 -1.64
C GLU A 227 7.02 14.39 -1.81
N VAL A 228 6.23 14.26 -0.76
CA VAL A 228 4.85 14.76 -0.73
C VAL A 228 4.87 16.14 -0.09
N PRO A 229 4.44 17.21 -0.79
CA PRO A 229 4.43 18.54 -0.21
C PRO A 229 3.38 18.63 0.92
N GLU A 230 3.62 19.56 1.84
CA GLU A 230 2.63 19.90 2.86
C GLU A 230 1.28 20.22 2.20
N THR A 231 0.24 19.52 2.62
CA THR A 231 -1.07 19.55 1.97
C THR A 231 -2.17 19.68 3.01
N ASP A 232 -3.05 20.64 2.83
CA ASP A 232 -4.26 20.77 3.63
C ASP A 232 -5.26 19.68 3.26
N LEU A 233 -5.38 18.67 4.11
CA LEU A 233 -6.28 17.54 3.89
C LEU A 233 -7.76 17.92 4.07
N SER A 234 -8.06 19.03 4.76
CA SER A 234 -9.46 19.50 4.95
C SER A 234 -10.10 19.96 3.64
N SER A 235 -9.27 20.34 2.66
CA SER A 235 -9.72 20.77 1.33
C SER A 235 -10.06 19.62 0.38
N LEU A 236 -9.76 18.37 0.76
CA LEU A 236 -10.01 17.22 -0.09
C LEU A 236 -11.50 16.90 -0.19
N PRO A 237 -11.99 16.44 -1.37
CA PRO A 237 -13.37 15.99 -1.52
C PRO A 237 -13.71 14.90 -0.48
N ASN A 238 -14.87 15.05 0.17
CA ASN A 238 -15.33 14.18 1.26
C ASN A 238 -14.35 14.10 2.44
N ALA A 239 -13.48 15.09 2.62
CA ALA A 239 -12.80 15.28 3.89
C ALA A 239 -13.90 15.61 4.92
N GLN A 240 -14.04 14.76 5.92
CA GLN A 240 -14.93 15.09 7.04
C GLN A 240 -14.21 16.13 7.88
N GLY A 241 -14.85 17.24 8.17
CA GLY A 241 -14.29 18.44 8.76
C GLY A 241 -13.65 18.32 10.14
N GLU A 242 -13.07 17.17 10.43
CA GLU A 242 -12.33 16.89 11.64
C GLU A 242 -10.86 17.24 11.44
N ALA A 243 -10.44 18.25 12.16
CA ALA A 243 -9.07 18.69 12.38
C ALA A 243 -8.23 18.82 11.11
N CYS A 244 -7.93 20.04 10.74
CA CYS A 244 -6.90 20.41 9.78
C CYS A 244 -5.57 19.72 10.16
N LEU A 245 -5.35 18.51 9.66
CA LEU A 245 -4.09 17.81 9.79
C LEU A 245 -3.28 18.13 8.55
N LEU A 246 -2.23 18.90 8.73
CA LEU A 246 -1.19 19.06 7.71
C LEU A 246 -0.47 17.71 7.59
N TYR A 247 -0.44 17.17 6.40
CA TYR A 247 0.28 15.95 6.10
C TYR A 247 1.63 16.29 5.47
N THR A 248 2.70 15.96 6.18
CA THR A 248 4.05 15.97 5.62
C THR A 248 4.58 14.55 5.68
N SER A 249 5.03 14.01 4.57
CA SER A 249 5.71 12.72 4.51
C SER A 249 7.10 12.92 3.97
N ASP A 250 8.09 12.81 4.83
CA ASP A 250 9.47 12.58 4.44
C ASP A 250 9.65 11.07 4.22
N ALA A 251 9.48 10.62 2.99
CA ALA A 251 9.74 9.24 2.60
C ALA A 251 11.26 8.96 2.41
N ALA A 252 12.12 9.80 3.00
CA ALA A 252 13.57 9.74 2.82
C ALA A 252 14.29 8.79 3.80
N ASP A 253 13.60 8.21 4.79
CA ASP A 253 14.22 7.43 5.86
C ASP A 253 13.75 5.97 5.93
N GLU A 254 13.49 5.29 4.79
CA GLU A 254 13.40 3.81 4.77
C GLU A 254 14.16 3.18 3.60
#